data_ebbc7a11c30544b66b0a08cd81b4fbf7
#
_entry.id   ebbc7a11c30544b66b0a08cd81b4fbf7
#
_cell.length_a   1.000
_cell.length_b   1.000
_cell.length_c   1.000
_cell.angle_alpha   90.00
_cell.angle_beta   90.00
_cell.angle_gamma   90.00
#
_symmetry.space_group_name_H-M   'P 1'
#
loop_
_entity.id
_entity.type
_entity.pdbx_description
1 polymer ?
#
loop_
_entity_poly.entity_id
_entity_poly.type
_entity_poly.pdbx_seq_one_letter_code
_entity_poly.pdbx_strand_id
1 'polypeptide(L)'
;MMKREAFPIEKIYVPVARRTTLNPRTVDEIAESILQHGQQSPILVRRDGERFVLVEGLHRLEACRKLGEATIFGFLVQSRRH
;
A
#
# COMPACT_ATOMS: atom_id res chain seq x y z
N MET A 1 13.65 -13.63 -6.90
CA MET A 1 13.26 -12.34 -7.44
C MET A 1 11.81 -12.04 -7.10
N MET A 2 11.57 -10.88 -6.54
CA MET A 2 10.20 -10.48 -6.21
C MET A 2 9.46 -10.01 -7.45
N LYS A 3 8.22 -10.40 -7.56
CA LYS A 3 7.38 -10.08 -8.70
C LYS A 3 6.34 -9.05 -8.31
N ARG A 4 6.22 -8.00 -9.12
CA ARG A 4 5.22 -6.96 -8.91
C ARG A 4 3.82 -7.54 -9.16
N GLU A 5 2.93 -7.32 -8.21
CA GLU A 5 1.56 -7.81 -8.28
C GLU A 5 0.57 -6.72 -7.94
N ALA A 6 -0.66 -6.87 -8.39
CA ALA A 6 -1.74 -5.97 -8.03
C ALA A 6 -2.51 -6.59 -6.87
N PHE A 7 -2.59 -5.87 -5.75
CA PHE A 7 -3.29 -6.35 -4.56
C PHE A 7 -4.59 -5.59 -4.37
N PRO A 8 -5.68 -6.26 -3.98
CA PRO A 8 -6.94 -5.57 -3.71
C PRO A 8 -6.79 -4.71 -2.45
N ILE A 9 -7.05 -3.42 -2.60
CA ILE A 9 -6.86 -2.47 -1.50
C ILE A 9 -7.71 -2.82 -0.29
N GLU A 10 -8.94 -3.29 -0.53
CA GLU A 10 -9.85 -3.63 0.57
C GLU A 10 -9.38 -4.79 1.42
N LYS A 11 -8.44 -5.59 0.94
CA LYS A 11 -7.89 -6.71 1.69
C LYS A 11 -6.57 -6.40 2.39
N ILE A 12 -6.13 -5.16 2.29
CA ILE A 12 -4.87 -4.75 2.91
C ILE A 12 -5.16 -4.10 4.26
N TYR A 13 -4.73 -4.77 5.33
CA TYR A 13 -4.88 -4.27 6.68
C TYR A 13 -3.69 -3.39 7.02
N VAL A 14 -3.97 -2.23 7.61
CA VAL A 14 -2.94 -1.31 8.09
C VAL A 14 -2.88 -1.41 9.60
N PRO A 15 -1.73 -1.84 10.16
CA PRO A 15 -1.59 -1.91 11.63
C PRO A 15 -1.88 -0.55 12.27
N VAL A 16 -2.55 -0.58 13.41
CA VAL A 16 -2.99 0.64 14.11
C VAL A 16 -1.81 1.58 14.38
N ALA A 17 -0.68 1.03 14.80
CA ALA A 17 0.50 1.84 15.11
C ALA A 17 0.98 2.67 13.90
N ARG A 18 0.77 2.17 12.70
CA ARG A 18 1.19 2.88 11.50
C ARG A 18 0.24 4.00 11.13
N ARG A 19 -1.03 3.87 11.51
CA ARG A 19 -2.03 4.87 11.15
C ARG A 19 -1.76 6.23 11.78
N THR A 20 -1.07 6.24 12.90
CA THR A 20 -0.74 7.48 13.60
C THR A 20 0.33 8.31 12.88
N THR A 21 1.02 7.71 11.92
CA THR A 21 2.06 8.42 11.18
C THR A 21 1.53 9.04 9.88
N LEU A 22 0.24 8.90 9.62
CA LEU A 22 -0.35 9.38 8.38
C LEU A 22 -0.33 10.91 8.30
N ASN A 23 0.21 11.43 7.20
CA ASN A 23 0.24 12.85 6.91
C ASN A 23 -0.65 13.14 5.70
N PRO A 24 -1.81 13.79 5.90
CA PRO A 24 -2.75 14.03 4.79
C PRO A 24 -2.16 14.82 3.62
N ARG A 25 -1.25 15.75 3.90
CA ARG A 25 -0.62 16.50 2.82
C ARG A 25 0.23 15.60 1.93
N THR A 26 0.97 14.68 2.54
CA THR A 26 1.78 13.73 1.78
C THR A 26 0.88 12.83 0.94
N VAL A 27 -0.27 12.42 1.49
CA VAL A 27 -1.24 11.62 0.74
C VAL A 27 -1.71 12.38 -0.49
N ASP A 28 -2.05 13.67 -0.34
CA ASP A 28 -2.51 14.48 -1.46
C ASP A 28 -1.43 14.65 -2.52
N GLU A 29 -0.20 14.87 -2.11
CA GLU A 29 0.92 15.01 -3.05
C GLU A 29 1.15 13.73 -3.84
N ILE A 30 1.08 12.59 -3.17
CA ILE A 30 1.25 11.31 -3.83
C ILE A 30 0.08 11.03 -4.77
N ALA A 31 -1.15 11.35 -4.35
CA ALA A 31 -2.33 11.17 -5.19
C ALA A 31 -2.20 11.98 -6.48
N GLU A 32 -1.74 13.23 -6.37
CA GLU A 32 -1.53 14.08 -7.52
C GLU A 32 -0.50 13.46 -8.47
N SER A 33 0.60 12.97 -7.93
CA SER A 33 1.64 12.32 -8.72
C SER A 33 1.11 11.07 -9.43
N ILE A 34 0.29 10.28 -8.74
CA ILE A 34 -0.29 9.07 -9.32
C ILE A 34 -1.22 9.43 -10.49
N LEU A 35 -2.00 10.50 -10.35
CA LEU A 35 -2.87 10.94 -11.42
C LEU A 35 -2.09 11.35 -12.66
N GLN A 36 -0.93 11.95 -12.48
CA GLN A 36 -0.12 12.44 -13.59
C GLN A 36 0.77 11.35 -14.21
N HIS A 37 1.29 10.46 -13.40
CA HIS A 37 2.33 9.53 -13.83
C HIS A 37 2.02 8.06 -13.59
N GLY A 38 0.89 7.74 -12.95
CA GLY A 38 0.61 6.39 -12.52
C GLY A 38 1.38 6.05 -11.26
N GLN A 39 1.15 4.86 -10.74
CA GLN A 39 1.85 4.41 -9.53
C GLN A 39 3.29 4.06 -9.87
N GLN A 40 4.22 4.82 -9.30
CA GLN A 40 5.64 4.67 -9.59
C GLN A 40 6.35 3.70 -8.65
N SER A 41 6.01 3.74 -7.37
CA SER A 41 6.65 2.91 -6.36
C SER A 41 5.68 1.91 -5.79
N PRO A 42 6.06 0.64 -5.73
CA PRO A 42 5.19 -0.39 -5.16
C PRO A 42 5.19 -0.33 -3.64
N ILE A 43 4.13 -0.87 -3.04
CA ILE A 43 4.07 -1.06 -1.60
C ILE A 43 4.62 -2.45 -1.26
N LEU A 44 4.83 -2.69 0.02
CA LEU A 44 5.23 -4.02 0.49
C LEU A 44 4.15 -4.53 1.42
N VAL A 45 3.69 -5.76 1.17
CA VAL A 45 2.69 -6.41 2.01
C VAL A 45 3.15 -7.83 2.34
N ARG A 46 2.65 -8.37 3.44
CA ARG A 46 2.84 -9.80 3.77
C ARG A 46 1.47 -10.45 3.87
N ARG A 47 1.44 -11.74 3.63
CA ARG A 47 0.19 -12.48 3.72
C ARG A 47 -0.14 -12.79 5.18
N ASP A 48 -1.42 -12.69 5.50
CA ASP A 48 -1.94 -13.03 6.82
C ASP A 48 -3.32 -13.66 6.62
N GLY A 49 -3.36 -14.97 6.42
CA GLY A 49 -4.59 -15.67 6.10
C GLY A 49 -5.13 -15.19 4.76
N GLU A 50 -6.38 -14.73 4.76
CA GLU A 50 -7.02 -14.28 3.54
C GLU A 50 -6.84 -12.79 3.28
N ARG A 51 -6.11 -12.10 4.16
CA ARG A 51 -5.83 -10.69 3.98
C ARG A 51 -4.34 -10.47 3.85
N PHE A 52 -3.99 -9.23 3.55
CA PHE A 52 -2.59 -8.81 3.51
C PHE A 52 -2.37 -7.78 4.61
N VAL A 53 -1.16 -7.72 5.12
CA VAL A 53 -0.80 -6.70 6.12
C VAL A 53 0.24 -5.79 5.50
N LEU A 54 0.00 -4.49 5.57
CA LEU A 54 0.92 -3.50 5.03
C LEU A 54 2.23 -3.52 5.80
N VAL A 55 3.34 -3.67 5.08
CA VAL A 55 4.67 -3.59 5.65
C VAL A 55 5.26 -2.20 5.42
N GLU A 56 5.09 -1.67 4.20
CA GLU A 56 5.62 -0.36 3.85
C GLU A 56 4.80 0.26 2.74
N GLY A 57 4.60 1.58 2.79
CA GLY A 57 3.90 2.31 1.76
C GLY A 57 2.55 2.87 2.20
N LEU A 58 2.41 3.25 3.47
CA LEU A 58 1.15 3.76 4.01
C LEU A 58 0.57 4.92 3.20
N HIS A 59 1.38 5.93 2.94
CA HIS A 59 0.87 7.13 2.25
C HIS A 59 0.46 6.82 0.81
N ARG A 60 1.18 5.91 0.17
CA ARG A 60 0.85 5.49 -1.19
C ARG A 60 -0.44 4.68 -1.22
N LEU A 61 -0.62 3.80 -0.23
CA LEU A 61 -1.86 3.04 -0.11
C LEU A 61 -3.05 3.98 0.08
N GLU A 62 -2.93 4.96 0.98
CA GLU A 62 -4.01 5.90 1.24
C GLU A 62 -4.28 6.80 0.03
N ALA A 63 -3.24 7.17 -0.72
CA ALA A 63 -3.41 7.94 -1.94
C ALA A 63 -4.23 7.16 -2.97
N CYS A 64 -3.92 5.90 -3.18
CA CYS A 64 -4.67 5.06 -4.12
C CYS A 64 -6.11 4.86 -3.65
N ARG A 65 -6.30 4.67 -2.34
CA ARG A 65 -7.64 4.56 -1.77
C ARG A 65 -8.44 5.84 -2.01
N LYS A 66 -7.82 6.98 -1.81
CA LYS A 66 -8.46 8.28 -2.02
C LYS A 66 -8.86 8.49 -3.48
N LEU A 67 -8.07 7.96 -4.40
CA LEU A 67 -8.36 8.05 -5.83
C LEU A 67 -9.42 7.06 -6.30
N GLY A 68 -9.92 6.21 -5.39
CA GLY A 68 -10.94 5.24 -5.74
C GLY A 68 -10.41 4.02 -6.48
N GLU A 69 -9.12 3.74 -6.39
CA GLU A 69 -8.54 2.57 -7.05
C GLU A 69 -8.95 1.30 -6.32
N ALA A 70 -9.20 0.24 -7.08
CA ALA A 70 -9.55 -1.05 -6.49
C ALA A 70 -8.30 -1.84 -6.09
N THR A 71 -7.20 -1.62 -6.78
CA THR A 71 -5.96 -2.36 -6.56
C THR A 71 -4.78 -1.42 -6.46
N ILE A 72 -3.68 -1.94 -5.92
CA ILE A 72 -2.43 -1.20 -5.83
C ILE A 72 -1.27 -2.17 -6.11
N PHE A 73 -0.27 -1.70 -6.84
CA PHE A 73 0.89 -2.54 -7.14
C PHE A 73 1.81 -2.64 -5.94
N GLY A 74 2.35 -3.83 -5.73
CA GLY A 74 3.25 -4.05 -4.62
C GLY A 74 4.01 -5.35 -4.76
N PHE A 75 4.79 -5.64 -3.74
CA PHE A 75 5.51 -6.90 -3.63
C PHE A 75 5.06 -7.64 -2.39
N LEU A 76 4.91 -8.94 -2.53
CA LEU A 76 4.60 -9.80 -1.40
C LEU A 76 5.92 -10.21 -0.76
N VAL A 77 6.10 -9.85 0.51
CA VAL A 77 7.27 -10.21 1.27
C VAL A 77 6.90 -11.30 2.27
N GLN A 78 7.88 -12.12 2.61
CA GLN A 78 7.61 -13.21 3.55
C GLN A 78 7.67 -12.71 4.98
N SER A 79 6.78 -13.24 5.81
CA SER A 79 6.82 -12.97 7.23
C SER A 79 8.07 -13.59 7.81
N ARG A 80 8.73 -12.83 8.69
CA ARG A 80 9.83 -13.38 9.43
C ARG A 80 9.32 -14.32 10.50
N ARG A 81 10.02 -15.41 10.66
CA ARG A 81 9.72 -16.35 11.72
C ARG A 81 10.95 -16.58 12.56
N HIS A 82 10.74 -16.66 13.82
CA HIS A 82 11.83 -16.90 14.78
C HIS A 82 11.41 -17.96 15.79
#